data_67d7d00343568d592eefe14243329cd5
#
_entry.id   67d7d00343568d592eefe14243329cd5
#
_cell.length_a   1.000
_cell.length_b   1.000
_cell.length_c   1.000
_cell.angle_alpha   90.00
_cell.angle_beta   90.00
_cell.angle_gamma   90.00
#
_symmetry.space_group_name_H-M   'P 1'
#
loop_
_entity.id
_entity.type
_entity.pdbx_description
1 polymer ?
#
loop_
_entity_poly.entity_id
_entity_poly.type
_entity_poly.pdbx_seq_one_letter_code
_entity_poly.pdbx_strand_id
1 'polypeptide(L)'
;MGQNAADMKFSTFPALPGCAVGSVVNGDPDKGPSIIYAKTATGCVIPWHWHTPSEHLMIVKGVARLEMQGGAAPLTLRAGGYAMTPAKHVHRLRCKSSCEFYVYSDGAFDIHYVDAQGKELTPDEALKRSGQPKRD
;
A
#
# COMPACT_ATOMS: atom_id res chain seq x y z
N MET A 1 12.54 -9.68 19.91
CA MET A 1 13.27 -9.05 18.79
C MET A 1 12.50 -7.83 18.31
N GLY A 2 13.17 -6.76 17.92
CA GLY A 2 12.52 -5.55 17.45
C GLY A 2 13.50 -4.58 16.82
N GLN A 3 12.96 -3.55 16.14
CA GLN A 3 13.78 -2.48 15.58
C GLN A 3 12.96 -1.19 15.48
N ASN A 4 13.65 -0.07 15.51
CA ASN A 4 13.04 1.24 15.33
C ASN A 4 13.07 1.65 13.84
N ALA A 5 12.12 2.47 13.44
CA ALA A 5 12.06 2.95 12.05
C ALA A 5 13.34 3.63 11.60
N ALA A 6 14.02 4.33 12.52
CA ALA A 6 15.30 4.99 12.22
C ALA A 6 16.41 4.01 11.81
N ASP A 7 16.30 2.75 12.19
CA ASP A 7 17.29 1.71 11.89
C ASP A 7 16.90 0.82 10.72
N MET A 8 15.70 1.01 10.17
CA MET A 8 15.20 0.25 9.02
C MET A 8 15.87 0.70 7.73
N LYS A 9 16.10 -0.26 6.82
CA LYS A 9 16.59 0.01 5.48
C LYS A 9 15.44 -0.11 4.50
N PHE A 10 15.18 0.94 3.74
CA PHE A 10 14.06 1.02 2.80
C PHE A 10 14.51 0.78 1.37
N SER A 11 13.65 0.12 0.61
CA SER A 11 13.87 -0.12 -0.83
C SER A 11 12.54 -0.01 -1.57
N THR A 12 12.61 0.16 -2.90
CA THR A 12 11.43 0.10 -3.76
C THR A 12 11.02 -1.34 -3.98
N PHE A 13 9.75 -1.52 -4.36
CA PHE A 13 9.22 -2.82 -4.80
C PHE A 13 8.84 -2.71 -6.28
N PRO A 14 9.22 -3.70 -7.12
CA PRO A 14 9.03 -3.59 -8.58
C PRO A 14 7.60 -3.27 -9.04
N ALA A 15 6.61 -3.80 -8.33
CA ALA A 15 5.20 -3.61 -8.71
C ALA A 15 4.53 -2.40 -8.07
N LEU A 16 5.27 -1.63 -7.25
CA LEU A 16 4.73 -0.45 -6.56
C LEU A 16 5.31 0.84 -7.14
N PRO A 17 4.62 1.98 -7.00
CA PRO A 17 5.14 3.25 -7.49
C PRO A 17 6.45 3.62 -6.78
N GLY A 18 7.36 4.31 -7.48
CA GLY A 18 8.64 4.71 -6.92
C GLY A 18 8.54 5.66 -5.71
N CYS A 19 7.39 6.30 -5.53
CA CYS A 19 7.13 7.15 -4.36
C CYS A 19 6.80 6.35 -3.09
N ALA A 20 6.71 5.03 -3.18
CA ALA A 20 6.49 4.13 -2.05
C ALA A 20 7.71 3.26 -1.84
N VAL A 21 8.27 3.30 -0.64
CA VAL A 21 9.37 2.44 -0.25
C VAL A 21 8.97 1.66 1.01
N GLY A 22 9.61 0.52 1.23
CA GLY A 22 9.29 -0.30 2.39
C GLY A 22 10.47 -1.07 2.92
N SER A 23 10.31 -1.54 4.15
CA SER A 23 11.25 -2.40 4.86
C SER A 23 10.49 -3.59 5.42
N VAL A 24 10.93 -4.80 5.10
CA VAL A 24 10.33 -6.01 5.66
C VAL A 24 10.81 -6.14 7.10
N VAL A 25 9.88 -6.02 8.04
CA VAL A 25 10.23 -6.10 9.48
C VAL A 25 9.96 -7.47 10.08
N ASN A 26 9.11 -8.27 9.45
CA ASN A 26 8.84 -9.64 9.88
C ASN A 26 8.32 -10.48 8.73
N GLY A 27 8.67 -11.76 8.71
CA GLY A 27 8.19 -12.70 7.71
C GLY A 27 8.88 -12.55 6.36
N ASP A 28 8.34 -13.26 5.37
CA ASP A 28 8.83 -13.23 3.99
C ASP A 28 7.64 -12.98 3.07
N PRO A 29 7.50 -11.77 2.50
CA PRO A 29 6.34 -11.44 1.65
C PRO A 29 6.25 -12.28 0.38
N ASP A 30 7.33 -12.90 -0.05
CA ASP A 30 7.31 -13.75 -1.23
C ASP A 30 6.73 -15.15 -0.94
N LYS A 31 6.67 -15.54 0.32
CA LYS A 31 6.34 -16.92 0.71
C LYS A 31 5.13 -17.06 1.62
N GLY A 32 4.82 -16.05 2.41
CA GLY A 32 3.75 -16.13 3.39
C GLY A 32 3.45 -14.82 4.08
N PRO A 33 2.82 -14.86 5.26
CA PRO A 33 2.50 -13.65 6.02
C PRO A 33 3.74 -12.81 6.30
N SER A 34 3.56 -11.49 6.25
CA SER A 34 4.65 -10.56 6.51
C SER A 34 4.15 -9.26 7.09
N ILE A 35 5.07 -8.52 7.70
CA ILE A 35 4.85 -7.14 8.12
C ILE A 35 5.88 -6.28 7.42
N ILE A 36 5.41 -5.24 6.73
CA ILE A 36 6.24 -4.27 6.04
C ILE A 36 5.97 -2.90 6.66
N TYR A 37 7.02 -2.14 6.94
CA TYR A 37 6.91 -0.73 7.29
C TYR A 37 7.11 0.08 6.02
N ALA A 38 6.10 0.86 5.65
CA ALA A 38 6.08 1.61 4.39
C ALA A 38 6.22 3.10 4.64
N LYS A 39 6.89 3.77 3.70
CA LYS A 39 6.95 5.23 3.62
C LYS A 39 6.51 5.66 2.23
N THR A 40 5.61 6.64 2.17
CA THR A 40 5.09 7.16 0.91
C THR A 40 5.20 8.68 0.87
N ALA A 41 5.61 9.21 -0.27
CA ALA A 41 5.70 10.66 -0.47
C ALA A 41 4.30 11.28 -0.57
N THR A 42 4.21 12.58 -0.31
CA THR A 42 2.97 13.34 -0.52
C THR A 42 2.46 13.18 -1.94
N GLY A 43 1.19 12.85 -2.09
CA GLY A 43 0.55 12.64 -3.39
C GLY A 43 0.74 11.26 -3.99
N CYS A 44 1.49 10.38 -3.33
CA CYS A 44 1.70 9.02 -3.80
C CYS A 44 0.36 8.28 -3.88
N VAL A 45 0.13 7.60 -4.99
CA VAL A 45 -1.10 6.84 -5.24
C VAL A 45 -0.74 5.40 -5.53
N ILE A 46 -1.38 4.48 -4.82
CA ILE A 46 -1.40 3.08 -5.22
C ILE A 46 -2.76 2.91 -5.90
N PRO A 47 -2.79 2.84 -7.26
CA PRO A 47 -4.04 2.88 -8.00
C PRO A 47 -4.91 1.66 -7.73
N TRP A 48 -6.10 1.63 -8.29
CA TRP A 48 -7.06 0.55 -8.07
C TRP A 48 -6.41 -0.82 -8.27
N HIS A 49 -6.49 -1.66 -7.24
CA HIS A 49 -5.83 -2.96 -7.19
C HIS A 49 -6.48 -3.87 -6.16
N TRP A 50 -6.11 -5.14 -6.19
CA TRP A 50 -6.47 -6.11 -5.18
C TRP A 50 -5.26 -6.99 -4.85
N HIS A 51 -5.32 -7.64 -3.70
CA HIS A 51 -4.33 -8.63 -3.25
C HIS A 51 -5.02 -9.95 -3.02
N THR A 52 -4.32 -11.06 -3.22
CA THR A 52 -4.85 -12.38 -2.88
C THR A 52 -5.11 -12.51 -1.38
N PRO A 53 -4.16 -12.12 -0.48
CA PRO A 53 -4.46 -12.14 0.96
C PRO A 53 -5.20 -10.89 1.41
N SER A 54 -5.81 -10.97 2.59
CA SER A 54 -6.27 -9.77 3.30
C SER A 54 -5.07 -8.97 3.77
N GLU A 55 -5.25 -7.66 3.86
CA GLU A 55 -4.19 -6.72 4.22
C GLU A 55 -4.68 -5.79 5.33
N HIS A 56 -3.82 -5.54 6.32
CA HIS A 56 -4.11 -4.65 7.44
C HIS A 56 -3.15 -3.47 7.41
N LEU A 57 -3.71 -2.27 7.51
CA LEU A 57 -2.96 -1.01 7.51
C LEU A 57 -3.03 -0.36 8.89
N MET A 58 -1.89 0.03 9.42
CA MET A 58 -1.80 0.73 10.70
C MET A 58 -0.96 1.98 10.50
N ILE A 59 -1.62 3.14 10.50
CA ILE A 59 -0.97 4.42 10.19
C ILE A 59 -0.19 4.93 11.40
N VAL A 60 1.08 5.25 11.16
CA VAL A 60 1.98 5.81 12.18
C VAL A 60 2.08 7.33 12.01
N LYS A 61 2.12 7.81 10.75
CA LYS A 61 2.32 9.23 10.45
C LYS A 61 1.60 9.61 9.16
N GLY A 62 1.13 10.83 9.10
CA GLY A 62 0.52 11.40 7.90
C GLY A 62 -0.97 11.13 7.77
N VAL A 63 -1.50 11.46 6.60
CA VAL A 63 -2.92 11.31 6.28
C VAL A 63 -3.05 10.52 4.99
N ALA A 64 -3.75 9.40 5.05
CA ALA A 64 -4.00 8.54 3.90
C ALA A 64 -5.51 8.44 3.63
N ARG A 65 -5.88 8.40 2.37
CA ARG A 65 -7.26 8.19 1.94
C ARG A 65 -7.35 6.80 1.32
N LEU A 66 -8.18 5.96 1.91
CA LEU A 66 -8.46 4.62 1.41
C LEU A 66 -9.85 4.58 0.79
N GLU A 67 -9.91 4.17 -0.46
CA GLU A 67 -11.17 4.02 -1.19
C GLU A 67 -11.37 2.53 -1.51
N MET A 68 -12.55 2.02 -1.16
CA MET A 68 -12.93 0.63 -1.40
C MET A 68 -13.98 0.62 -2.50
N GLN A 69 -13.84 -0.28 -3.48
CA GLN A 69 -14.86 -0.47 -4.49
C GLN A 69 -16.12 -1.09 -3.85
N GLY A 70 -17.30 -0.77 -4.40
CA GLY A 70 -18.55 -1.35 -3.91
C GLY A 70 -19.43 -0.39 -3.11
N GLY A 71 -19.17 0.92 -3.20
CA GLY A 71 -20.07 1.95 -2.67
C GLY A 71 -19.84 2.37 -1.22
N ALA A 72 -18.84 1.81 -0.53
CA ALA A 72 -18.48 2.29 0.78
C ALA A 72 -17.86 3.68 0.70
N ALA A 73 -18.16 4.54 1.70
CA ALA A 73 -17.55 5.86 1.78
C ALA A 73 -16.04 5.75 1.95
N PRO A 74 -15.25 6.64 1.31
CA PRO A 74 -13.81 6.67 1.51
C PRO A 74 -13.44 6.89 2.99
N LEU A 75 -12.35 6.25 3.43
CA LEU A 75 -11.83 6.42 4.77
C LEU A 75 -10.66 7.39 4.75
N THR A 76 -10.64 8.33 5.68
CA THR A 76 -9.47 9.16 5.95
C THR A 76 -8.78 8.60 7.17
N LEU A 77 -7.56 8.10 6.98
CA LEU A 77 -6.78 7.45 8.03
C LEU A 77 -5.67 8.39 8.49
N ARG A 78 -5.56 8.56 9.79
CA ARG A 78 -4.56 9.42 10.44
C ARG A 78 -3.70 8.58 11.37
N ALA A 79 -2.70 9.19 11.99
CA ALA A 79 -1.83 8.49 12.97
C ALA A 79 -2.68 7.77 14.01
N GLY A 80 -2.40 6.48 14.21
CA GLY A 80 -3.19 5.59 15.06
C GLY A 80 -4.38 4.93 14.36
N GLY A 81 -4.64 5.29 13.09
CA GLY A 81 -5.74 4.72 12.32
C GLY A 81 -5.46 3.30 11.85
N TYR A 82 -6.53 2.54 11.71
CA TYR A 82 -6.48 1.15 11.25
C TYR A 82 -7.53 0.90 10.17
N ALA A 83 -7.17 0.13 9.17
CA ALA A 83 -8.10 -0.38 8.17
C ALA A 83 -7.68 -1.78 7.72
N MET A 84 -8.65 -2.55 7.27
CA MET A 84 -8.43 -3.86 6.68
C MET A 84 -9.05 -3.89 5.29
N THR A 85 -8.26 -4.35 4.31
CA THR A 85 -8.76 -4.62 2.96
C THR A 85 -8.94 -6.12 2.82
N PRO A 86 -10.19 -6.60 2.66
CA PRO A 86 -10.44 -8.03 2.52
C PRO A 86 -9.75 -8.62 1.29
N ALA A 87 -9.45 -9.90 1.36
CA ALA A 87 -8.87 -10.65 0.24
C ALA A 87 -9.63 -10.38 -1.06
N LYS A 88 -8.90 -10.06 -2.12
CA LYS A 88 -9.42 -9.83 -3.48
C LYS A 88 -10.38 -8.65 -3.64
N HIS A 89 -10.51 -7.81 -2.62
CA HIS A 89 -11.36 -6.62 -2.69
C HIS A 89 -10.58 -5.46 -3.32
N VAL A 90 -11.11 -4.88 -4.39
CA VAL A 90 -10.46 -3.78 -5.12
C VAL A 90 -10.50 -2.50 -4.30
N HIS A 91 -9.35 -1.88 -4.15
CA HIS A 91 -9.19 -0.64 -3.38
C HIS A 91 -8.07 0.24 -3.95
N ARG A 92 -8.02 1.49 -3.47
CA ARG A 92 -7.01 2.47 -3.86
C ARG A 92 -6.55 3.24 -2.63
N LEU A 93 -5.26 3.48 -2.52
CA LEU A 93 -4.68 4.26 -1.43
C LEU A 93 -4.02 5.52 -1.99
N ARG A 94 -4.33 6.66 -1.39
CA ARG A 94 -3.72 7.94 -1.73
C ARG A 94 -3.16 8.61 -0.48
N CYS A 95 -1.90 9.01 -0.54
CA CYS A 95 -1.25 9.69 0.58
C CYS A 95 -1.41 11.20 0.42
N LYS A 96 -2.25 11.81 1.25
CA LYS A 96 -2.54 13.25 1.21
C LYS A 96 -1.35 14.07 1.70
N SER A 97 -0.57 13.50 2.61
CA SER A 97 0.72 14.01 3.06
C SER A 97 1.72 12.86 2.99
N SER A 98 2.99 13.09 3.29
CA SER A 98 3.91 11.96 3.44
C SER A 98 3.41 11.06 4.57
N CYS A 99 3.35 9.76 4.31
CA CYS A 99 2.81 8.79 5.25
C CYS A 99 3.83 7.75 5.65
N GLU A 100 3.67 7.25 6.87
CA GLU A 100 4.37 6.05 7.34
C GLU A 100 3.34 5.13 7.96
N PHE A 101 3.39 3.85 7.60
CA PHE A 101 2.41 2.88 8.08
C PHE A 101 2.95 1.46 8.02
N TYR A 102 2.41 0.61 8.91
CA TYR A 102 2.62 -0.83 8.84
C TYR A 102 1.59 -1.46 7.92
N VAL A 103 2.05 -2.44 7.15
CA VAL A 103 1.20 -3.30 6.34
C VAL A 103 1.42 -4.73 6.81
N TYR A 104 0.37 -5.37 7.31
CA TYR A 104 0.38 -6.79 7.62
C TYR A 104 -0.43 -7.53 6.57
N SER A 105 0.18 -8.51 5.90
CA SER A 105 -0.49 -9.38 4.94
C SER A 105 -0.66 -10.76 5.54
N ASP A 106 -1.87 -11.32 5.41
CA ASP A 106 -2.20 -12.66 5.95
C ASP A 106 -1.57 -13.80 5.15
N GLY A 107 -1.05 -13.53 3.98
CA GLY A 107 -0.39 -14.50 3.11
C GLY A 107 0.67 -13.84 2.25
N ALA A 108 1.22 -14.58 1.29
CA ALA A 108 2.23 -14.05 0.37
C ALA A 108 1.71 -12.80 -0.33
N PHE A 109 2.53 -11.76 -0.36
CA PHE A 109 2.15 -10.47 -0.93
C PHE A 109 2.13 -10.55 -2.46
N ASP A 110 1.03 -10.13 -3.06
CA ASP A 110 0.92 -9.87 -4.48
C ASP A 110 0.13 -8.58 -4.70
N ILE A 111 0.12 -8.06 -5.91
CA ILE A 111 -0.70 -6.91 -6.26
C ILE A 111 -1.17 -7.06 -7.70
N HIS A 112 -2.47 -6.84 -7.91
CA HIS A 112 -3.12 -6.93 -9.21
C HIS A 112 -3.84 -5.61 -9.48
N TYR A 113 -3.30 -4.81 -10.39
CA TYR A 113 -3.91 -3.55 -10.79
C TYR A 113 -5.06 -3.80 -11.76
N VAL A 114 -6.09 -2.96 -11.68
CA VAL A 114 -7.27 -3.07 -12.56
C VAL A 114 -7.66 -1.71 -13.12
N ASP A 115 -8.32 -1.73 -14.29
CA ASP A 115 -8.93 -0.54 -14.88
C ASP A 115 -10.37 -0.33 -14.35
N ALA A 116 -11.06 0.67 -14.87
CA ALA A 116 -12.41 1.02 -14.43
C ALA A 116 -13.45 -0.09 -14.69
N GLN A 117 -13.15 -1.02 -15.61
CA GLN A 117 -13.99 -2.17 -15.92
C GLN A 117 -13.58 -3.43 -15.16
N GLY A 118 -12.58 -3.34 -14.30
CA GLY A 118 -12.08 -4.48 -13.55
C GLY A 118 -11.10 -5.36 -14.30
N LYS A 119 -10.68 -4.94 -15.52
CA LYS A 119 -9.68 -5.67 -16.28
C LYS A 119 -8.29 -5.47 -15.69
N GLU A 120 -7.54 -6.54 -15.55
CA GLU A 120 -6.18 -6.49 -15.00
C GLU A 120 -5.24 -5.71 -15.93
N LEU A 121 -4.44 -4.82 -15.32
CA LEU A 121 -3.42 -4.03 -15.98
C LEU A 121 -2.05 -4.50 -15.52
N THR A 122 -1.04 -4.36 -16.38
CA THR A 122 0.34 -4.52 -15.92
C THR A 122 0.68 -3.40 -14.93
N PRO A 123 1.63 -3.61 -14.01
CA PRO A 123 2.07 -2.52 -13.13
C PRO A 123 2.50 -1.27 -13.90
N ASP A 124 3.25 -1.41 -14.97
CA ASP A 124 3.68 -0.28 -15.81
C ASP A 124 2.50 0.52 -16.36
N GLU A 125 1.48 -0.15 -16.88
CA GLU A 125 0.28 0.52 -17.40
C GLU A 125 -0.46 1.28 -16.29
N ALA A 126 -0.68 0.63 -15.15
CA ALA A 126 -1.39 1.23 -14.04
C ALA A 126 -0.66 2.44 -13.46
N LEU A 127 0.65 2.33 -13.28
CA LEU A 127 1.46 3.39 -12.67
C LEU A 127 1.63 4.59 -13.61
N LYS A 128 1.70 4.37 -14.94
CA LYS A 128 1.72 5.47 -15.92
C LYS A 128 0.45 6.29 -15.91
N ARG A 129 -0.70 5.66 -15.67
CA ARG A 129 -2.02 6.34 -15.66
C ARG A 129 -2.29 7.12 -14.40
N SER A 130 -1.57 6.86 -13.31
CA SER A 130 -1.95 7.33 -11.98
C SER A 130 -1.43 8.72 -11.61
N GLY A 131 -0.55 9.33 -12.43
CA GLY A 131 -0.04 10.67 -12.14
C GLY A 131 0.78 10.74 -10.86
N GLN A 132 1.71 9.81 -10.68
CA GLN A 132 2.54 9.74 -9.48
C GLN A 132 3.43 10.97 -9.30
N PRO A 133 3.68 11.39 -8.05
CA PRO A 133 4.65 12.44 -7.78
C PRO A 133 6.07 11.93 -8.05
N LYS A 134 7.00 12.87 -8.23
CA LYS A 134 8.40 12.52 -8.27
C LYS A 134 8.84 12.00 -6.91
N ARG A 135 9.79 11.08 -6.92
CA ARG A 135 10.40 10.57 -5.70
C ARG A 135 11.21 11.67 -5.01
N ASP A 136 11.09 11.77 -3.72
CA ASP A 136 11.87 12.67 -2.87
C ASP A 136 13.34 12.24 -2.75
#